data_b3f8c92a51b6c9b171fa6d63dbc9eacb
#
_entry.id   b3f8c92a51b6c9b171fa6d63dbc9eacb
#
_cell.length_a   1.000
_cell.length_b   1.000
_cell.length_c   1.000
_cell.angle_alpha   90.00
_cell.angle_beta   90.00
_cell.angle_gamma   90.00
#
_symmetry.space_group_name_H-M   'P 1'
#
loop_
_entity.id
_entity.type
_entity.pdbx_description
1 polymer ?
#
loop_
_entity_poly.entity_id
_entity_poly.type
_entity_poly.pdbx_seq_one_letter_code
_entity_poly.pdbx_strand_id
1 'polypeptide(L)'
;DVCSSDLSYRFDLRIEEDFIEEIARVHGYEKVPSVAPVSSLPMTSIPEGHRSRNSLRHSMADLGFQEVINYSFTPESWETDFAANEKPLRLANPIASQMSVMRSNLIGGLIAVLKHNLNHGEERVKLFEIGRVFLADEASVTAQPERIAGLAYGARFPEQWGEGGQ
;
A
#
# COMPACT_ATOMS: atom_id res chain seq x y z
N ASP A 1 16.12 -42.68 -4.80
CA ASP A 1 17.20 -41.68 -4.81
C ASP A 1 17.17 -40.96 -6.13
N VAL A 2 16.57 -39.80 -6.13
CA VAL A 2 16.70 -38.84 -7.23
C VAL A 2 18.04 -38.14 -7.01
N CYS A 3 19.10 -38.64 -7.66
CA CYS A 3 20.40 -37.99 -7.61
C CYS A 3 20.36 -36.68 -8.37
N SER A 4 20.08 -35.61 -7.68
CA SER A 4 20.16 -34.24 -8.19
C SER A 4 21.61 -33.79 -8.46
N SER A 5 22.61 -34.62 -8.09
CA SER A 5 24.02 -34.23 -8.12
C SER A 5 24.73 -34.45 -9.45
N ASP A 6 24.11 -35.11 -10.43
CA ASP A 6 24.82 -35.57 -11.64
C ASP A 6 24.60 -34.73 -12.90
N LEU A 7 23.81 -33.65 -12.81
CA LEU A 7 23.57 -32.76 -13.93
C LEU A 7 24.44 -31.50 -13.82
N SER A 8 25.74 -31.65 -13.94
CA SER A 8 26.69 -30.52 -13.82
C SER A 8 26.48 -29.40 -14.84
N TYR A 9 25.76 -29.65 -15.93
CA TYR A 9 25.36 -28.65 -16.93
C TYR A 9 24.01 -27.97 -16.64
N ARG A 10 23.24 -28.46 -15.64
CA ARG A 10 21.96 -27.90 -15.20
C ARG A 10 22.06 -27.49 -13.74
N PHE A 11 22.84 -26.47 -13.48
CA PHE A 11 23.08 -25.89 -12.13
C PHE A 11 21.83 -25.25 -11.51
N ASP A 12 20.79 -25.07 -12.28
CA ASP A 12 19.48 -24.55 -11.93
C ASP A 12 18.58 -25.59 -11.24
N LEU A 13 18.78 -26.89 -11.52
CA LEU A 13 17.99 -27.98 -10.92
C LEU A 13 18.57 -28.42 -9.57
N ARG A 14 17.94 -27.94 -8.47
CA ARG A 14 18.45 -28.16 -7.10
C ARG A 14 17.47 -28.84 -6.16
N ILE A 15 16.18 -28.64 -6.39
CA ILE A 15 15.10 -29.13 -5.55
C ILE A 15 14.14 -30.00 -6.37
N GLU A 16 13.31 -30.78 -5.68
CA GLU A 16 12.36 -31.68 -6.33
C GLU A 16 11.42 -30.97 -7.29
N GLU A 17 11.00 -29.78 -6.92
CA GLU A 17 10.09 -28.94 -7.70
C GLU A 17 10.67 -28.55 -9.06
N ASP A 18 11.98 -28.32 -9.15
CA ASP A 18 12.65 -28.00 -10.41
C ASP A 18 12.53 -29.19 -11.40
N PHE A 19 12.65 -30.44 -10.90
CA PHE A 19 12.46 -31.61 -11.72
C PHE A 19 11.01 -31.83 -12.13
N ILE A 20 10.07 -31.56 -11.24
CA ILE A 20 8.64 -31.61 -11.55
C ILE A 20 8.31 -30.60 -12.66
N GLU A 21 8.87 -29.39 -12.61
CA GLU A 21 8.72 -28.37 -13.64
C GLU A 21 9.23 -28.87 -15.00
N GLU A 22 10.44 -29.43 -15.05
CA GLU A 22 11.01 -29.96 -16.30
C GLU A 22 10.20 -31.12 -16.88
N ILE A 23 9.71 -32.01 -16.03
CA ILE A 23 8.83 -33.11 -16.45
C ILE A 23 7.52 -32.55 -17.02
N ALA A 24 6.92 -31.59 -16.32
CA ALA A 24 5.69 -30.95 -16.76
C ALA A 24 5.87 -30.21 -18.09
N ARG A 25 7.01 -29.54 -18.28
CA ARG A 25 7.37 -28.87 -19.53
C ARG A 25 7.49 -29.84 -20.70
N VAL A 26 8.15 -30.98 -20.51
CA VAL A 26 8.31 -32.00 -21.56
C VAL A 26 6.99 -32.75 -21.82
N HIS A 27 6.21 -33.02 -20.76
CA HIS A 27 4.90 -33.64 -20.89
C HIS A 27 3.90 -32.76 -21.61
N GLY A 28 3.99 -31.44 -21.42
CA GLY A 28 3.08 -30.40 -21.90
C GLY A 28 2.14 -29.93 -20.80
N TYR A 29 2.24 -28.68 -20.43
CA TYR A 29 1.41 -28.04 -19.38
C TYR A 29 -0.09 -28.14 -19.67
N GLU A 30 -0.47 -28.16 -20.95
CA GLU A 30 -1.85 -28.30 -21.41
C GLU A 30 -2.47 -29.65 -21.07
N LYS A 31 -1.64 -30.68 -20.77
CA LYS A 31 -2.09 -32.01 -20.38
C LYS A 31 -2.26 -32.17 -18.87
N VAL A 32 -1.76 -31.20 -18.10
CA VAL A 32 -1.92 -31.21 -16.65
C VAL A 32 -3.34 -30.76 -16.30
N PRO A 33 -4.15 -31.62 -15.65
CA PRO A 33 -5.56 -31.28 -15.36
C PRO A 33 -5.63 -30.14 -14.35
N SER A 34 -6.43 -29.12 -14.65
CA SER A 34 -6.78 -28.08 -13.69
C SER A 34 -7.85 -28.60 -12.73
N VAL A 35 -7.48 -28.84 -11.50
CA VAL A 35 -8.41 -29.31 -10.46
C VAL A 35 -8.54 -28.24 -9.40
N ALA A 36 -9.76 -27.78 -9.14
CA ALA A 36 -10.03 -26.86 -8.05
C ALA A 36 -9.79 -27.56 -6.71
N PRO A 37 -9.01 -26.98 -5.78
CA PRO A 37 -8.80 -27.57 -4.47
C PRO A 37 -10.13 -27.61 -3.69
N VAL A 38 -10.44 -28.75 -3.11
CA VAL A 38 -11.56 -28.91 -2.19
C VAL A 38 -11.04 -28.59 -0.78
N SER A 39 -11.55 -27.53 -0.20
CA SER A 39 -11.20 -27.12 1.16
C SER A 39 -12.45 -26.84 1.98
N SER A 40 -12.44 -27.23 3.24
CA SER A 40 -13.45 -26.81 4.20
C SER A 40 -13.14 -25.39 4.64
N LEU A 41 -13.94 -24.43 4.16
CA LEU A 41 -13.85 -23.04 4.58
C LEU A 41 -14.91 -22.78 5.66
N PRO A 42 -14.52 -22.56 6.93
CA PRO A 42 -15.46 -22.13 7.95
C PRO A 42 -15.99 -20.73 7.56
N MET A 43 -17.31 -20.58 7.62
CA MET A 43 -17.92 -19.25 7.46
C MET A 43 -17.57 -18.40 8.67
N THR A 44 -16.74 -17.39 8.47
CA THR A 44 -16.48 -16.37 9.48
C THR A 44 -17.56 -15.29 9.42
N SER A 45 -18.19 -15.01 10.58
CA SER A 45 -19.11 -13.88 10.67
C SER A 45 -18.35 -12.56 10.52
N ILE A 46 -18.83 -11.71 9.62
CA ILE A 46 -18.29 -10.35 9.48
C ILE A 46 -18.89 -9.51 10.61
N PRO A 47 -18.08 -8.85 11.47
CA PRO A 47 -18.60 -7.98 12.52
C PRO A 47 -19.36 -6.79 11.91
N GLU A 48 -20.45 -6.36 12.55
CA GLU A 48 -21.30 -5.26 12.06
C GLU A 48 -20.55 -3.96 11.80
N GLY A 49 -19.51 -3.69 12.58
CA GLY A 49 -18.67 -2.49 12.42
C GLY A 49 -17.65 -2.57 11.27
N HIS A 50 -17.57 -3.69 10.55
CA HIS A 50 -16.61 -3.83 9.47
C HIS A 50 -17.08 -3.13 8.18
N ARG A 51 -16.30 -2.15 7.75
CA ARG A 51 -16.47 -1.49 6.46
C ARG A 51 -15.37 -1.94 5.50
N SER A 52 -15.77 -2.35 4.30
CA SER A 52 -14.77 -2.71 3.28
C SER A 52 -13.99 -1.47 2.81
N ARG A 53 -12.74 -1.67 2.41
CA ARG A 53 -11.91 -0.61 1.82
C ARG A 53 -12.59 0.06 0.62
N ASN A 54 -13.27 -0.71 -0.22
CA ASN A 54 -13.99 -0.18 -1.38
C ASN A 54 -15.18 0.69 -0.95
N SER A 55 -15.92 0.31 0.09
CA SER A 55 -17.00 1.15 0.63
C SER A 55 -16.49 2.50 1.13
N LEU A 56 -15.33 2.52 1.81
CA LEU A 56 -14.69 3.77 2.25
C LEU A 56 -14.25 4.63 1.06
N ARG A 57 -13.67 4.03 0.02
CA ARG A 57 -13.30 4.74 -1.22
C ARG A 57 -14.48 5.42 -1.88
N HIS A 58 -15.56 4.68 -2.09
CA HIS A 58 -16.77 5.25 -2.68
C HIS A 58 -17.34 6.39 -1.82
N SER A 59 -17.40 6.21 -0.49
CA SER A 59 -17.85 7.28 0.41
C SER A 59 -17.02 8.56 0.29
N MET A 60 -15.70 8.44 0.15
CA MET A 60 -14.82 9.61 -0.03
C MET A 60 -14.98 10.23 -1.42
N ALA A 61 -15.12 9.40 -2.46
CA ALA A 61 -15.37 9.88 -3.82
C ALA A 61 -16.71 10.61 -3.93
N ASP A 62 -17.77 10.11 -3.29
CA ASP A 62 -19.09 10.74 -3.23
C ASP A 62 -19.04 12.11 -2.53
N LEU A 63 -18.13 12.31 -1.59
CA LEU A 63 -17.84 13.60 -0.95
C LEU A 63 -16.96 14.53 -1.81
N GLY A 64 -16.57 14.08 -3.01
CA GLY A 64 -15.78 14.84 -3.96
C GLY A 64 -14.26 14.83 -3.67
N PHE A 65 -13.77 13.85 -2.90
CA PHE A 65 -12.33 13.65 -2.70
C PHE A 65 -11.75 12.77 -3.78
N GLN A 66 -10.51 13.03 -4.16
CA GLN A 66 -9.71 12.21 -5.07
C GLN A 66 -8.74 11.35 -4.29
N GLU A 67 -8.67 10.07 -4.61
CA GLU A 67 -7.70 9.15 -4.01
C GLU A 67 -6.30 9.44 -4.54
N VAL A 68 -5.34 9.48 -3.64
CA VAL A 68 -3.92 9.54 -3.95
C VAL A 68 -3.19 8.36 -3.32
N ILE A 69 -2.08 7.97 -3.94
CA ILE A 69 -1.21 6.91 -3.46
C ILE A 69 0.19 7.50 -3.31
N ASN A 70 0.68 7.54 -2.09
CA ASN A 70 2.01 8.05 -1.78
C ASN A 70 2.95 6.91 -1.38
N TYR A 71 4.26 7.19 -1.44
CA TYR A 71 5.26 6.28 -0.92
C TYR A 71 5.10 6.05 0.58
N SER A 72 5.39 4.83 1.01
CA SER A 72 5.45 4.50 2.44
C SER A 72 6.73 4.99 3.12
N PHE A 73 7.66 5.53 2.36
CA PHE A 73 8.92 6.09 2.81
C PHE A 73 8.82 7.61 2.86
N THR A 74 9.30 8.22 3.94
CA THR A 74 9.18 9.66 4.16
C THR A 74 10.49 10.24 4.70
N PRO A 75 10.66 11.57 4.60
CA PRO A 75 11.69 12.26 5.36
C PRO A 75 11.46 12.12 6.86
N GLU A 76 12.53 11.97 7.62
CA GLU A 76 12.44 11.87 9.08
C GLU A 76 11.81 13.11 9.73
N SER A 77 12.03 14.29 9.16
CA SER A 77 11.40 15.53 9.63
C SER A 77 9.86 15.45 9.64
N TRP A 78 9.25 14.73 8.69
CA TRP A 78 7.79 14.58 8.66
C TRP A 78 7.25 13.76 9.81
N GLU A 79 8.03 12.81 10.32
CA GLU A 79 7.65 12.03 11.50
C GLU A 79 7.62 12.90 12.75
N THR A 80 8.57 13.81 12.87
CA THR A 80 8.59 14.79 13.97
C THR A 80 7.48 15.83 13.82
N ASP A 81 7.33 16.40 12.61
CA ASP A 81 6.42 17.52 12.36
C ASP A 81 4.93 17.13 12.41
N PHE A 82 4.60 15.94 11.89
CA PHE A 82 3.20 15.51 11.70
C PHE A 82 2.74 14.37 12.60
N ALA A 83 3.66 13.67 13.26
CA ALA A 83 3.33 12.52 14.09
C ALA A 83 3.85 12.60 15.52
N ALA A 84 4.69 13.58 15.85
CA ALA A 84 5.47 13.63 17.08
C ALA A 84 6.18 12.29 17.38
N ASN A 85 6.62 11.61 16.32
CA ASN A 85 7.27 10.30 16.39
C ASN A 85 8.79 10.49 16.46
N GLU A 86 9.33 10.38 17.66
CA GLU A 86 10.78 10.52 17.90
C GLU A 86 11.59 9.26 17.55
N LYS A 87 10.91 8.13 17.33
CA LYS A 87 11.55 6.83 17.05
C LYS A 87 10.97 6.18 15.79
N PRO A 88 11.13 6.83 14.61
CA PRO A 88 10.64 6.27 13.37
C PRO A 88 11.41 5.01 12.96
N LEU A 89 10.74 4.10 12.26
CA LEU A 89 11.36 2.91 11.69
C LEU A 89 12.28 3.32 10.52
N ARG A 90 13.58 3.16 10.69
CA ARG A 90 14.59 3.51 9.69
C ARG A 90 14.79 2.38 8.69
N LEU A 91 14.98 2.75 7.43
CA LEU A 91 15.38 1.82 6.38
C LEU A 91 16.89 1.57 6.43
N ALA A 92 17.30 0.32 6.26
CA ALA A 92 18.71 -0.05 6.20
C ALA A 92 19.38 0.47 4.91
N ASN A 93 18.63 0.54 3.81
CA ASN A 93 19.11 0.94 2.48
C ASN A 93 18.06 1.84 1.78
N PRO A 94 17.91 3.10 2.17
CA PRO A 94 16.93 4.00 1.58
C PRO A 94 17.24 4.27 0.10
N ILE A 95 16.21 4.36 -0.72
CA ILE A 95 16.32 4.67 -2.16
C ILE A 95 16.91 6.08 -2.36
N ALA A 96 16.57 7.00 -1.47
CA ALA A 96 17.10 8.36 -1.45
C ALA A 96 17.22 8.83 0.01
N SER A 97 18.15 9.72 0.29
CA SER A 97 18.42 10.21 1.65
C SER A 97 17.20 10.86 2.32
N GLN A 98 16.33 11.50 1.52
CA GLN A 98 15.08 12.09 2.00
C GLN A 98 13.94 11.07 2.20
N MET A 99 14.13 9.80 1.87
CA MET A 99 13.16 8.71 2.04
C MET A 99 13.72 7.67 3.00
N SER A 100 14.15 8.11 4.17
CA SER A 100 14.97 7.31 5.09
C SER A 100 14.18 6.54 6.14
N VAL A 101 12.91 6.87 6.34
CA VAL A 101 12.07 6.25 7.38
C VAL A 101 10.72 5.80 6.84
N MET A 102 10.11 4.84 7.53
CA MET A 102 8.74 4.42 7.25
C MET A 102 7.76 5.40 7.90
N ARG A 103 6.70 5.75 7.16
CA ARG A 103 5.66 6.67 7.63
C ARG A 103 4.85 6.08 8.77
N SER A 104 4.59 6.84 9.82
CA SER A 104 3.65 6.51 10.90
C SER A 104 2.26 7.13 10.72
N ASN A 105 2.12 8.05 9.76
CA ASN A 105 0.85 8.69 9.38
C ASN A 105 0.80 8.96 7.86
N LEU A 106 -0.35 9.43 7.36
CA LEU A 106 -0.57 9.72 5.94
C LEU A 106 -0.49 11.22 5.62
N ILE A 107 -0.36 12.09 6.62
CA ILE A 107 -0.51 13.53 6.47
C ILE A 107 0.62 14.13 5.64
N GLY A 108 1.87 13.73 5.89
CA GLY A 108 3.02 14.26 5.14
C GLY A 108 2.90 14.06 3.63
N GLY A 109 2.46 12.85 3.21
CA GLY A 109 2.21 12.56 1.80
C GLY A 109 1.10 13.42 1.20
N LEU A 110 -0.02 13.59 1.91
CA LEU A 110 -1.13 14.44 1.46
C LEU A 110 -0.71 15.90 1.32
N ILE A 111 0.10 16.42 2.26
CA ILE A 111 0.61 17.79 2.18
C ILE A 111 1.56 17.97 1.00
N ALA A 112 2.41 16.98 0.70
CA ALA A 112 3.29 17.05 -0.46
C ALA A 112 2.50 17.10 -1.78
N VAL A 113 1.45 16.28 -1.90
CA VAL A 113 0.55 16.30 -3.07
C VAL A 113 -0.21 17.62 -3.15
N LEU A 114 -0.71 18.14 -2.03
CA LEU A 114 -1.34 19.46 -1.99
C LEU A 114 -0.39 20.53 -2.53
N LYS A 115 0.83 20.61 -1.98
CA LYS A 115 1.85 21.57 -2.41
C LYS A 115 2.15 21.47 -3.90
N HIS A 116 2.22 20.24 -4.42
CA HIS A 116 2.43 20.00 -5.85
C HIS A 116 1.28 20.61 -6.68
N ASN A 117 0.03 20.34 -6.32
CA ASN A 117 -1.14 20.86 -7.03
C ASN A 117 -1.23 22.39 -6.96
N LEU A 118 -1.00 22.99 -5.78
CA LEU A 118 -0.96 24.45 -5.64
C LEU A 118 0.09 25.10 -6.53
N ASN A 119 1.28 24.48 -6.65
CA ASN A 119 2.33 24.98 -7.54
C ASN A 119 1.96 24.87 -9.03
N HIS A 120 0.96 24.06 -9.38
CA HIS A 120 0.42 23.93 -10.73
C HIS A 120 -0.86 24.77 -10.96
N GLY A 121 -1.19 25.64 -10.01
CA GLY A 121 -2.31 26.59 -10.15
C GLY A 121 -3.66 26.06 -9.71
N GLU A 122 -3.72 24.90 -9.06
CA GLU A 122 -4.97 24.38 -8.51
C GLU A 122 -5.36 25.16 -7.24
N GLU A 123 -6.49 25.82 -7.25
CA GLU A 123 -6.97 26.65 -6.12
C GLU A 123 -7.86 25.88 -5.13
N ARG A 124 -8.35 24.70 -5.56
CA ARG A 124 -9.27 23.88 -4.77
C ARG A 124 -8.92 22.42 -4.88
N VAL A 125 -8.49 21.82 -3.77
CA VAL A 125 -7.97 20.46 -3.73
C VAL A 125 -8.65 19.69 -2.60
N LYS A 126 -9.20 18.51 -2.90
CA LYS A 126 -9.72 17.55 -1.93
C LYS A 126 -9.10 16.20 -2.20
N LEU A 127 -8.26 15.75 -1.30
CA LEU A 127 -7.48 14.52 -1.44
C LEU A 127 -7.75 13.56 -0.29
N PHE A 128 -7.68 12.25 -0.56
CA PHE A 128 -7.63 11.25 0.50
C PHE A 128 -6.68 10.12 0.12
N GLU A 129 -6.21 9.43 1.12
CA GLU A 129 -5.41 8.22 0.97
C GLU A 129 -5.88 7.16 1.95
N ILE A 130 -5.97 5.91 1.47
CA ILE A 130 -6.10 4.72 2.31
C ILE A 130 -4.81 3.93 2.18
N GLY A 131 -4.05 3.84 3.26
CA GLY A 131 -2.75 3.21 3.23
C GLY A 131 -2.32 2.67 4.58
N ARG A 132 -1.32 1.80 4.55
CA ARG A 132 -0.67 1.30 5.75
C ARG A 132 0.26 2.34 6.33
N VAL A 133 0.29 2.39 7.65
CA VAL A 133 1.27 3.13 8.44
C VAL A 133 2.07 2.14 9.28
N PHE A 134 3.26 2.53 9.70
CA PHE A 134 4.22 1.65 10.35
C PHE A 134 4.54 2.19 11.74
N LEU A 135 4.13 1.45 12.74
CA LEU A 135 4.32 1.85 14.13
C LEU A 135 5.37 0.95 14.76
N ALA A 136 6.32 1.54 15.49
CA ALA A 136 7.21 0.78 16.35
C ALA A 136 6.40 0.26 17.54
N ASP A 137 6.27 -1.06 17.66
CA ASP A 137 5.60 -1.71 18.77
C ASP A 137 6.62 -2.59 19.51
N GLU A 138 6.67 -2.49 20.83
CA GLU A 138 7.56 -3.31 21.66
C GLU A 138 7.20 -4.81 21.62
N ALA A 139 5.95 -5.14 21.30
CA ALA A 139 5.45 -6.51 21.28
C ALA A 139 5.50 -7.19 19.91
N SER A 140 5.59 -6.43 18.82
CA SER A 140 5.73 -6.96 17.46
C SER A 140 6.71 -6.11 16.67
N VAL A 141 7.49 -6.75 15.78
CA VAL A 141 8.54 -6.07 15.01
C VAL A 141 8.03 -4.86 14.24
N THR A 142 6.76 -4.87 13.81
CA THR A 142 6.08 -3.71 13.23
C THR A 142 4.57 -3.92 13.21
N ALA A 143 3.81 -3.06 13.88
CA ALA A 143 2.37 -2.96 13.63
C ALA A 143 2.15 -2.15 12.34
N GLN A 144 1.35 -2.70 11.43
CA GLN A 144 1.04 -2.09 10.14
C GLN A 144 -0.48 -1.87 9.97
N PRO A 145 -1.10 -1.05 10.80
CA PRO A 145 -2.52 -0.77 10.67
C PRO A 145 -2.81 0.00 9.37
N GLU A 146 -3.95 -0.31 8.76
CA GLU A 146 -4.47 0.49 7.67
C GLU A 146 -5.16 1.73 8.24
N ARG A 147 -4.93 2.88 7.63
CA ARG A 147 -5.49 4.18 8.01
C ARG A 147 -6.10 4.84 6.80
N ILE A 148 -7.06 5.71 7.05
CA ILE A 148 -7.60 6.65 6.07
C ILE A 148 -7.33 8.07 6.58
N ALA A 149 -6.87 8.93 5.68
CA ALA A 149 -6.73 10.36 5.95
C ALA A 149 -7.23 11.16 4.76
N GLY A 150 -7.78 12.33 5.01
CA GLY A 150 -8.25 13.27 4.00
C GLY A 150 -7.73 14.67 4.27
N LEU A 151 -7.56 15.45 3.21
CA LEU A 151 -7.14 16.83 3.24
C LEU A 151 -7.99 17.63 2.24
N ALA A 152 -8.49 18.77 2.67
CA ALA A 152 -9.22 19.72 1.82
C ALA A 152 -8.58 21.10 1.92
N TYR A 153 -8.45 21.77 0.79
CA TYR A 153 -7.93 23.14 0.67
C TYR A 153 -8.76 23.94 -0.33
N GLY A 154 -8.87 25.24 -0.08
CA GLY A 154 -9.60 26.19 -0.94
C GLY A 154 -11.07 26.34 -0.57
N ALA A 155 -11.84 26.97 -1.46
CA ALA A 155 -13.23 27.27 -1.24
C ALA A 155 -14.09 26.02 -1.04
N ARG A 156 -15.14 26.11 -0.20
CA ARG A 156 -16.07 25.01 0.08
C ARG A 156 -16.75 24.49 -1.19
N PHE A 157 -17.19 25.43 -2.04
CA PHE A 157 -17.84 25.14 -3.32
C PHE A 157 -16.96 25.60 -4.49
N PRO A 158 -17.10 24.99 -5.68
CA PRO A 158 -16.50 25.55 -6.88
C PRO A 158 -17.08 26.94 -7.15
N GLU A 159 -16.37 27.74 -7.91
CA GLU A 159 -16.85 29.08 -8.32
C GLU A 159 -18.24 28.97 -8.97
N GLN A 160 -19.19 29.73 -8.45
CA GLN A 160 -20.56 29.70 -8.92
C GLN A 160 -21.23 31.10 -8.75
N TRP A 161 -22.27 31.36 -9.55
CA TRP A 161 -22.99 32.58 -9.51
C TRP A 161 -23.68 32.81 -8.15
N GLY A 162 -23.46 33.96 -7.54
CA GLY A 162 -24.14 34.37 -6.32
C GLY A 162 -23.44 34.12 -5.00
N GLU A 163 -22.32 33.39 -4.98
CA GLU A 163 -21.44 33.28 -3.83
C GLU A 163 -20.21 34.18 -4.04
N GLY A 164 -20.21 35.36 -3.39
CA GLY A 164 -18.97 36.14 -3.23
C GLY A 164 -17.94 35.29 -2.46
N GLY A 165 -16.74 35.16 -2.98
CA GLY A 165 -15.68 34.38 -2.37
C GLY A 165 -15.45 34.81 -0.91
N GLN A 166 -15.62 33.88 0.02
CA GLN A 166 -15.13 33.93 1.39
C GLN A 166 -13.97 32.98 1.54
#